data_b66adf7aad01c1dcd5ad15c19e0ff05c
#
_entry.id   b66adf7aad01c1dcd5ad15c19e0ff05c
#
_cell.length_a   1.000
_cell.length_b   1.000
_cell.length_c   1.000
_cell.angle_alpha   90.00
_cell.angle_beta   90.00
_cell.angle_gamma   90.00
#
_symmetry.space_group_name_H-M   'P 1'
#
loop_
_entity.id
_entity.type
_entity.pdbx_description
1 polymer ?
#
loop_
_entity_poly.entity_id
_entity_poly.type
_entity_poly.pdbx_seq_one_letter_code
_entity_poly.pdbx_strand_id
1 'polypeptide(L)'
;IFPFLYSVYLSLFQAKLTKMHKKFFIGWENYQVLLFEDDVFPTAIKNTFMIAFSSITIEIILGFIMAKIFFEIRHIKFSNALRTVTIMPIMLTPLCVGLVFLYILNPTLGIFSYILDTVFGIEPFAYLGEPLPAKISIIAINSWQWTPFMMILLLAGLMTVPNEQYEAAKIDGANWFHVMTKIEIPSILSFVLLGVVLRLIECIRLF
;
A
#
# COMPACT_ATOMS: atom_id res chain seq x y z
N ILE A 1 -4.45 -23.61 -10.75
CA ILE A 1 -3.53 -23.77 -11.91
C ILE A 1 -4.32 -23.88 -13.21
N PHE A 2 -5.34 -24.78 -13.30
CA PHE A 2 -6.10 -25.00 -14.55
C PHE A 2 -6.74 -23.71 -15.13
N PRO A 3 -7.49 -22.86 -14.37
CA PRO A 3 -8.05 -21.62 -14.92
C PRO A 3 -7.00 -20.67 -15.49
N PHE A 4 -5.84 -20.59 -14.83
CA PHE A 4 -4.73 -19.73 -15.28
C PHE A 4 -4.16 -20.22 -16.63
N LEU A 5 -3.87 -21.51 -16.74
CA LEU A 5 -3.36 -22.10 -18.00
C LEU A 5 -4.38 -21.94 -19.13
N TYR A 6 -5.66 -22.12 -18.81
CA TYR A 6 -6.74 -21.94 -19.79
C TYR A 6 -6.87 -20.46 -20.24
N SER A 7 -6.69 -19.50 -19.35
CA SER A 7 -6.68 -18.08 -19.71
C SER A 7 -5.48 -17.74 -20.62
N VAL A 8 -4.29 -18.27 -20.32
CA VAL A 8 -3.12 -18.12 -21.18
C VAL A 8 -3.35 -18.76 -22.55
N TYR A 9 -3.97 -19.94 -22.59
CA TYR A 9 -4.35 -20.58 -23.86
C TYR A 9 -5.34 -19.70 -24.64
N LEU A 10 -6.39 -19.18 -24.00
CA LEU A 10 -7.38 -18.34 -24.66
C LEU A 10 -6.80 -17.00 -25.16
N SER A 11 -5.78 -16.45 -24.50
CA SER A 11 -5.16 -15.19 -24.91
C SER A 11 -4.48 -15.25 -26.29
N LEU A 12 -4.19 -16.46 -26.80
CA LEU A 12 -3.64 -16.68 -28.13
C LEU A 12 -4.73 -16.79 -29.22
N PHE A 13 -5.99 -16.66 -28.84
CA PHE A 13 -7.11 -16.75 -29.75
C PHE A 13 -7.92 -15.44 -29.76
N GLN A 14 -8.44 -15.10 -30.94
CA GLN A 14 -9.52 -14.12 -31.04
C GLN A 14 -10.84 -14.83 -30.72
N ALA A 15 -11.40 -14.56 -29.54
CA ALA A 15 -12.66 -15.14 -29.09
C ALA A 15 -13.59 -14.04 -28.58
N LYS A 16 -14.83 -14.05 -29.06
CA LYS A 16 -15.91 -13.22 -28.47
C LYS A 16 -16.63 -14.04 -27.41
N LEU A 17 -16.84 -13.48 -26.22
CA LEU A 17 -17.53 -14.13 -25.09
C LEU A 17 -18.92 -14.68 -25.51
N THR A 18 -19.58 -14.01 -26.44
CA THR A 18 -20.90 -14.42 -26.97
C THR A 18 -20.84 -15.55 -27.99
N LYS A 19 -19.66 -15.88 -28.55
CA LYS A 19 -19.45 -16.88 -29.61
C LYS A 19 -18.19 -17.68 -29.40
N MET A 20 -18.04 -18.28 -28.22
CA MET A 20 -16.82 -19.05 -27.85
C MET A 20 -16.52 -20.25 -28.78
N HIS A 21 -17.53 -20.72 -29.57
CA HIS A 21 -17.33 -21.79 -30.54
C HIS A 21 -16.59 -21.34 -31.81
N LYS A 22 -16.51 -20.03 -32.07
CA LYS A 22 -15.79 -19.48 -33.23
C LYS A 22 -14.57 -18.71 -32.73
N LYS A 23 -13.55 -19.42 -32.29
CA LYS A 23 -12.26 -18.87 -31.92
C LYS A 23 -11.25 -19.12 -33.04
N PHE A 24 -10.54 -18.07 -33.42
CA PHE A 24 -9.46 -18.13 -34.42
C PHE A 24 -8.13 -17.97 -33.72
N PHE A 25 -7.20 -18.84 -34.04
CA PHE A 25 -5.85 -18.72 -33.49
C PHE A 25 -5.13 -17.55 -34.17
N ILE A 26 -4.69 -16.57 -33.37
CA ILE A 26 -4.01 -15.35 -33.82
C ILE A 26 -2.61 -15.19 -33.18
N GLY A 27 -2.17 -16.18 -32.40
CA GLY A 27 -0.85 -16.16 -31.75
C GLY A 27 -0.68 -14.93 -30.84
N TRP A 28 0.35 -14.14 -31.10
CA TRP A 28 0.75 -12.99 -30.28
C TRP A 28 0.06 -11.67 -30.63
N GLU A 29 -0.85 -11.64 -31.60
CA GLU A 29 -1.50 -10.43 -32.10
C GLU A 29 -2.22 -9.65 -30.97
N ASN A 30 -2.94 -10.34 -30.07
CA ASN A 30 -3.57 -9.70 -28.91
C ASN A 30 -2.55 -8.93 -28.04
N TYR A 31 -1.35 -9.48 -27.87
CA TYR A 31 -0.29 -8.84 -27.09
C TYR A 31 0.35 -7.66 -27.83
N GLN A 32 0.48 -7.76 -29.17
CA GLN A 32 0.98 -6.66 -29.98
C GLN A 32 0.03 -5.47 -29.94
N VAL A 33 -1.28 -5.70 -30.14
CA VAL A 33 -2.31 -4.66 -30.01
C VAL A 33 -2.26 -4.03 -28.63
N LEU A 34 -2.23 -4.84 -27.57
CA LEU A 34 -2.23 -4.36 -26.19
C LEU A 34 -1.01 -3.52 -25.83
N LEU A 35 0.18 -3.88 -26.34
CA LEU A 35 1.44 -3.21 -25.98
C LEU A 35 1.79 -2.04 -26.88
N PHE A 36 1.37 -2.04 -28.16
CA PHE A 36 1.81 -1.09 -29.15
C PHE A 36 0.70 -0.24 -29.78
N GLU A 37 -0.54 -0.70 -29.73
CA GLU A 37 -1.68 0.01 -30.33
C GLU A 37 -2.63 0.59 -29.28
N ASP A 38 -2.63 0.06 -28.06
CA ASP A 38 -3.46 0.53 -26.96
C ASP A 38 -2.68 1.52 -26.08
N ASP A 39 -3.05 2.80 -26.11
CA ASP A 39 -2.44 3.85 -25.28
C ASP A 39 -2.87 3.78 -23.80
N VAL A 40 -3.99 3.11 -23.51
CA VAL A 40 -4.56 3.03 -22.16
C VAL A 40 -3.79 2.03 -21.32
N PHE A 41 -3.45 0.88 -21.87
CA PHE A 41 -2.80 -0.21 -21.14
C PHE A 41 -1.40 0.15 -20.59
N PRO A 42 -0.46 0.72 -21.37
CA PRO A 42 0.83 1.17 -20.82
C PRO A 42 0.68 2.24 -19.75
N THR A 43 -0.29 3.14 -19.92
CA THR A 43 -0.59 4.18 -18.94
C THR A 43 -1.15 3.59 -17.65
N ALA A 44 -2.04 2.60 -17.73
CA ALA A 44 -2.59 1.89 -16.58
C ALA A 44 -1.48 1.15 -15.81
N ILE A 45 -0.60 0.42 -16.50
CA ILE A 45 0.55 -0.25 -15.89
C ILE A 45 1.44 0.75 -15.15
N LYS A 46 1.83 1.85 -15.81
CA LYS A 46 2.66 2.89 -15.21
C LYS A 46 2.02 3.46 -13.95
N ASN A 47 0.72 3.75 -13.99
CA ASN A 47 -0.01 4.27 -12.84
C ASN A 47 -0.07 3.25 -11.68
N THR A 48 -0.35 1.98 -11.99
CA THR A 48 -0.38 0.89 -11.00
C THR A 48 0.95 0.77 -10.27
N PHE A 49 2.07 0.70 -11.01
CA PHE A 49 3.39 0.61 -10.40
C PHE A 49 3.76 1.86 -9.61
N MET A 50 3.42 3.05 -10.12
CA MET A 50 3.68 4.31 -9.42
C MET A 50 2.92 4.38 -8.10
N ILE A 51 1.62 4.05 -8.09
CA ILE A 51 0.78 4.06 -6.89
C ILE A 51 1.26 2.98 -5.91
N ALA A 52 1.52 1.75 -6.39
CA ALA A 52 2.00 0.66 -5.56
C ALA A 52 3.33 0.99 -4.88
N PHE A 53 4.33 1.43 -5.66
CA PHE A 53 5.65 1.76 -5.12
C PHE A 53 5.59 2.91 -4.11
N SER A 54 4.85 3.98 -4.45
CA SER A 54 4.70 5.14 -3.56
C SER A 54 3.99 4.77 -2.26
N SER A 55 2.88 4.03 -2.34
CA SER A 55 2.12 3.61 -1.16
C SER A 55 2.95 2.68 -0.26
N ILE A 56 3.58 1.66 -0.83
CA ILE A 56 4.39 0.71 -0.06
C ILE A 56 5.58 1.41 0.62
N THR A 57 6.21 2.35 -0.07
CA THR A 57 7.31 3.13 0.52
C THR A 57 6.84 3.94 1.73
N ILE A 58 5.70 4.62 1.61
CA ILE A 58 5.09 5.38 2.72
C ILE A 58 4.71 4.43 3.87
N GLU A 59 4.10 3.28 3.55
CA GLU A 59 3.70 2.27 4.52
C GLU A 59 4.88 1.70 5.31
N ILE A 60 6.01 1.45 4.64
CA ILE A 60 7.24 0.98 5.31
C ILE A 60 7.76 2.05 6.27
N ILE A 61 7.85 3.30 5.81
CA ILE A 61 8.38 4.40 6.62
C ILE A 61 7.47 4.65 7.84
N LEU A 62 6.18 4.88 7.61
CA LEU A 62 5.21 5.14 8.68
C LEU A 62 5.03 3.91 9.57
N GLY A 63 4.94 2.73 8.98
CA GLY A 63 4.84 1.46 9.69
C GLY A 63 6.04 1.20 10.61
N PHE A 64 7.26 1.50 10.14
CA PHE A 64 8.46 1.38 10.96
C PHE A 64 8.48 2.39 12.13
N ILE A 65 8.14 3.65 11.86
CA ILE A 65 8.04 4.69 12.91
C ILE A 65 7.04 4.25 13.99
N MET A 66 5.86 3.81 13.57
CA MET A 66 4.82 3.34 14.49
C MET A 66 5.24 2.06 15.23
N ALA A 67 5.86 1.10 14.53
CA ALA A 67 6.38 -0.13 15.15
C ALA A 67 7.43 0.20 16.22
N LYS A 68 8.33 1.15 15.95
CA LYS A 68 9.32 1.61 16.91
C LYS A 68 8.69 2.26 18.14
N ILE A 69 7.70 3.14 17.95
CA ILE A 69 6.95 3.74 19.06
C ILE A 69 6.30 2.64 19.91
N PHE A 70 5.58 1.69 19.30
CA PHE A 70 4.94 0.60 20.03
C PHE A 70 5.91 -0.38 20.67
N PHE A 71 7.11 -0.54 20.12
CA PHE A 71 8.18 -1.31 20.74
C PHE A 71 8.68 -0.67 22.02
N GLU A 72 8.90 0.65 22.00
CA GLU A 72 9.35 1.40 23.18
C GLU A 72 8.30 1.42 24.31
N ILE A 73 7.00 1.64 23.96
CA ILE A 73 5.92 1.73 24.92
C ILE A 73 5.30 0.38 25.30
N ARG A 74 5.90 -0.75 24.88
CA ARG A 74 5.31 -2.10 25.08
C ARG A 74 5.01 -2.47 26.53
N HIS A 75 5.72 -1.84 27.47
CA HIS A 75 5.56 -2.06 28.93
C HIS A 75 4.43 -1.22 29.54
N ILE A 76 3.87 -0.27 28.81
CA ILE A 76 2.79 0.60 29.28
C ILE A 76 1.46 -0.12 29.12
N LYS A 77 0.66 -0.19 30.17
CA LYS A 77 -0.66 -0.88 30.15
C LYS A 77 -1.61 -0.38 29.06
N PHE A 78 -1.53 0.90 28.71
CA PHE A 78 -2.37 1.51 27.69
C PHE A 78 -1.90 1.22 26.24
N SER A 79 -0.70 0.69 26.05
CA SER A 79 -0.13 0.38 24.73
C SER A 79 -1.02 -0.57 23.90
N ASN A 80 -1.63 -1.56 24.56
CA ASN A 80 -2.49 -2.51 23.85
C ASN A 80 -3.78 -1.84 23.31
N ALA A 81 -4.38 -0.92 24.06
CA ALA A 81 -5.56 -0.18 23.61
C ALA A 81 -5.20 0.74 22.42
N LEU A 82 -4.08 1.46 22.49
CA LEU A 82 -3.60 2.28 21.39
C LEU A 82 -3.34 1.44 20.14
N ARG A 83 -2.70 0.28 20.29
CA ARG A 83 -2.45 -0.65 19.18
C ARG A 83 -3.75 -1.10 18.53
N THR A 84 -4.75 -1.46 19.32
CA THR A 84 -6.07 -1.87 18.82
C THR A 84 -6.72 -0.76 17.98
N VAL A 85 -6.71 0.48 18.46
CA VAL A 85 -7.26 1.63 17.73
C VAL A 85 -6.48 1.86 16.41
N THR A 86 -5.15 1.74 16.47
CA THR A 86 -4.29 1.91 15.29
C THR A 86 -4.57 0.88 14.19
N ILE A 87 -5.01 -0.33 14.55
CA ILE A 87 -5.30 -1.42 13.60
C ILE A 87 -6.68 -1.27 12.93
N MET A 88 -7.58 -0.45 13.47
CA MET A 88 -8.95 -0.32 12.93
C MET A 88 -9.04 -0.05 11.43
N PRO A 89 -8.21 0.80 10.80
CA PRO A 89 -8.33 1.08 9.37
C PRO A 89 -8.24 -0.15 8.48
N ILE A 90 -7.40 -1.13 8.81
CA ILE A 90 -7.23 -2.34 8.01
C ILE A 90 -8.46 -3.27 8.06
N MET A 91 -9.29 -3.15 9.11
CA MET A 91 -10.51 -3.95 9.24
C MET A 91 -11.64 -3.47 8.34
N LEU A 92 -11.53 -2.27 7.78
CA LEU A 92 -12.52 -1.72 6.85
C LEU A 92 -12.34 -2.34 5.46
N THR A 93 -13.46 -2.69 4.83
CA THR A 93 -13.40 -3.15 3.45
C THR A 93 -12.99 -2.01 2.51
N PRO A 94 -12.24 -2.26 1.43
CA PRO A 94 -11.83 -1.22 0.47
C PRO A 94 -13.01 -0.41 -0.08
N LEU A 95 -14.17 -1.06 -0.30
CA LEU A 95 -15.38 -0.37 -0.73
C LEU A 95 -15.86 0.68 0.28
N CYS A 96 -15.92 0.32 1.57
CA CYS A 96 -16.30 1.25 2.62
C CYS A 96 -15.33 2.42 2.71
N VAL A 97 -14.02 2.15 2.64
CA VAL A 97 -12.98 3.18 2.64
C VAL A 97 -13.17 4.12 1.47
N GLY A 98 -13.37 3.57 0.26
CA GLY A 98 -13.60 4.37 -0.95
C GLY A 98 -14.82 5.29 -0.81
N LEU A 99 -15.96 4.79 -0.31
CA LEU A 99 -17.17 5.60 -0.09
C LEU A 99 -16.95 6.68 0.95
N VAL A 100 -16.34 6.37 2.09
CA VAL A 100 -16.06 7.36 3.15
C VAL A 100 -15.17 8.48 2.62
N PHE A 101 -14.08 8.14 1.93
CA PHE A 101 -13.17 9.15 1.39
C PHE A 101 -13.75 9.92 0.20
N LEU A 102 -14.67 9.32 -0.58
CA LEU A 102 -15.43 10.05 -1.60
C LEU A 102 -16.21 11.21 -0.98
N TYR A 103 -16.83 11.02 0.20
CA TYR A 103 -17.50 12.08 0.92
C TYR A 103 -16.54 13.05 1.61
N ILE A 104 -15.48 12.57 2.25
CA ILE A 104 -14.49 13.41 2.93
C ILE A 104 -13.80 14.35 1.95
N LEU A 105 -13.48 13.87 0.75
CA LEU A 105 -12.79 14.61 -0.31
C LEU A 105 -13.76 15.31 -1.29
N ASN A 106 -15.05 15.38 -0.97
CA ASN A 106 -16.01 16.11 -1.82
C ASN A 106 -15.70 17.61 -1.81
N PRO A 107 -15.56 18.27 -2.97
CA PRO A 107 -15.20 19.69 -3.03
C PRO A 107 -16.20 20.63 -2.33
N THR A 108 -17.49 20.28 -2.36
CA THR A 108 -18.57 21.15 -1.85
C THR A 108 -19.04 20.81 -0.44
N LEU A 109 -19.07 19.52 -0.10
CA LEU A 109 -19.64 19.02 1.16
C LEU A 109 -18.60 18.34 2.06
N GLY A 110 -17.37 18.15 1.56
CA GLY A 110 -16.34 17.39 2.26
C GLY A 110 -15.70 18.17 3.42
N ILE A 111 -15.53 17.50 4.54
CA ILE A 111 -14.87 18.08 5.72
C ILE A 111 -13.43 18.50 5.42
N PHE A 112 -12.74 17.78 4.53
CA PHE A 112 -11.38 18.10 4.13
C PHE A 112 -11.31 19.43 3.37
N SER A 113 -12.22 19.65 2.42
CA SER A 113 -12.36 20.92 1.69
C SER A 113 -12.65 22.08 2.64
N TYR A 114 -13.56 21.87 3.58
CA TYR A 114 -13.91 22.88 4.58
C TYR A 114 -12.71 23.28 5.45
N ILE A 115 -11.92 22.31 5.90
CA ILE A 115 -10.70 22.57 6.70
C ILE A 115 -9.66 23.31 5.87
N LEU A 116 -9.42 22.93 4.62
CA LEU A 116 -8.44 23.57 3.75
C LEU A 116 -8.81 25.02 3.45
N ASP A 117 -10.07 25.28 3.17
CA ASP A 117 -10.57 26.63 2.91
C ASP A 117 -10.49 27.50 4.18
N THR A 118 -11.03 27.02 5.31
CA THR A 118 -11.15 27.81 6.54
C THR A 118 -9.81 28.05 7.24
N VAL A 119 -8.90 27.05 7.24
CA VAL A 119 -7.63 27.11 7.99
C VAL A 119 -6.49 27.63 7.12
N PHE A 120 -6.44 27.22 5.86
CA PHE A 120 -5.33 27.49 4.97
C PHE A 120 -5.67 28.46 3.83
N GLY A 121 -6.95 28.84 3.67
CA GLY A 121 -7.40 29.73 2.58
C GLY A 121 -7.22 29.12 1.19
N ILE A 122 -7.23 27.80 1.09
CA ILE A 122 -7.09 27.05 -0.17
C ILE A 122 -8.47 26.77 -0.72
N GLU A 123 -8.80 27.32 -1.87
CA GLU A 123 -10.08 27.07 -2.53
C GLU A 123 -10.29 25.57 -2.80
N PRO A 124 -11.50 25.04 -2.55
CA PRO A 124 -11.84 23.68 -2.84
C PRO A 124 -11.64 23.34 -4.32
N PHE A 125 -11.02 22.18 -4.60
CA PHE A 125 -10.84 21.70 -5.96
C PHE A 125 -11.22 20.21 -6.06
N ALA A 126 -11.28 19.68 -7.27
CA ALA A 126 -11.70 18.29 -7.50
C ALA A 126 -10.58 17.31 -7.19
N TYR A 127 -10.42 16.93 -5.91
CA TYR A 127 -9.36 16.02 -5.44
C TYR A 127 -9.32 14.67 -6.17
N LEU A 128 -10.48 14.18 -6.62
CA LEU A 128 -10.60 12.92 -7.35
C LEU A 128 -10.93 13.12 -8.85
N GLY A 129 -11.17 14.38 -9.26
CA GLY A 129 -11.55 14.72 -10.63
C GLY A 129 -10.37 15.00 -11.56
N GLU A 130 -9.22 15.34 -11.03
CA GLU A 130 -8.02 15.63 -11.79
C GLU A 130 -6.97 14.53 -11.63
N PRO A 131 -6.18 14.20 -12.68
CA PRO A 131 -5.28 13.06 -12.67
C PRO A 131 -4.23 13.06 -11.56
N LEU A 132 -3.60 14.21 -11.28
CA LEU A 132 -2.54 14.30 -10.28
C LEU A 132 -3.08 14.29 -8.85
N PRO A 133 -4.05 15.16 -8.47
CA PRO A 133 -4.69 15.11 -7.16
C PRO A 133 -5.32 13.75 -6.85
N ALA A 134 -5.97 13.11 -7.85
CA ALA A 134 -6.56 11.79 -7.66
C ALA A 134 -5.51 10.72 -7.31
N LYS A 135 -4.35 10.72 -7.98
CA LYS A 135 -3.25 9.79 -7.65
C LYS A 135 -2.72 10.02 -6.23
N ILE A 136 -2.51 11.27 -5.85
CA ILE A 136 -2.05 11.62 -4.50
C ILE A 136 -3.08 11.16 -3.44
N SER A 137 -4.36 11.42 -3.69
CA SER A 137 -5.45 11.01 -2.80
C SER A 137 -5.50 9.48 -2.66
N ILE A 138 -5.41 8.74 -3.75
CA ILE A 138 -5.40 7.26 -3.74
C ILE A 138 -4.19 6.74 -2.96
N ILE A 139 -2.99 7.30 -3.18
CA ILE A 139 -1.78 6.91 -2.45
C ILE A 139 -1.95 7.18 -0.95
N ALA A 140 -2.46 8.34 -0.58
CA ALA A 140 -2.67 8.70 0.81
C ALA A 140 -3.69 7.80 1.52
N ILE A 141 -4.84 7.54 0.87
CA ILE A 141 -5.91 6.68 1.40
C ILE A 141 -5.39 5.24 1.56
N ASN A 142 -4.75 4.71 0.52
CA ASN A 142 -4.21 3.36 0.53
C ASN A 142 -3.13 3.20 1.62
N SER A 143 -2.20 4.15 1.71
CA SER A 143 -1.17 4.14 2.76
C SER A 143 -1.78 4.23 4.16
N TRP A 144 -2.79 5.09 4.38
CA TRP A 144 -3.49 5.18 5.66
C TRP A 144 -4.14 3.85 6.05
N GLN A 145 -4.79 3.18 5.11
CA GLN A 145 -5.48 1.91 5.36
C GLN A 145 -4.49 0.79 5.71
N TRP A 146 -3.34 0.73 5.03
CA TRP A 146 -2.43 -0.41 5.11
C TRP A 146 -1.17 -0.19 5.98
N THR A 147 -0.89 1.03 6.40
CA THR A 147 0.20 1.31 7.36
C THR A 147 0.12 0.46 8.64
N PRO A 148 -1.07 0.22 9.25
CA PRO A 148 -1.17 -0.65 10.41
C PRO A 148 -0.73 -2.09 10.18
N PHE A 149 -0.95 -2.63 8.98
CA PHE A 149 -0.44 -3.96 8.60
C PHE A 149 1.08 -4.00 8.62
N MET A 150 1.71 -3.01 7.96
CA MET A 150 3.16 -2.91 7.93
C MET A 150 3.73 -2.70 9.34
N MET A 151 3.07 -1.87 10.15
CA MET A 151 3.44 -1.66 11.56
C MET A 151 3.45 -2.96 12.36
N ILE A 152 2.40 -3.79 12.27
CA ILE A 152 2.34 -5.07 13.02
C ILE A 152 3.46 -5.99 12.59
N LEU A 153 3.71 -6.09 11.28
CA LEU A 153 4.72 -6.96 10.72
C LEU A 153 6.13 -6.54 11.16
N LEU A 154 6.42 -5.24 11.09
CA LEU A 154 7.72 -4.70 11.50
C LEU A 154 7.89 -4.73 13.03
N LEU A 155 6.82 -4.53 13.79
CA LEU A 155 6.85 -4.69 15.26
C LEU A 155 7.17 -6.14 15.65
N ALA A 156 6.56 -7.11 14.98
CA ALA A 156 6.90 -8.53 15.20
C ALA A 156 8.39 -8.78 14.91
N GLY A 157 8.92 -8.19 13.85
CA GLY A 157 10.35 -8.25 13.54
C GLY A 157 11.23 -7.63 14.64
N LEU A 158 10.89 -6.44 15.13
CA LEU A 158 11.64 -5.80 16.22
C LEU A 158 11.60 -6.63 17.51
N MET A 159 10.51 -7.35 17.76
CA MET A 159 10.40 -8.20 18.95
C MET A 159 11.24 -9.49 18.86
N THR A 160 11.77 -9.85 17.70
CA THR A 160 12.68 -10.99 17.54
C THR A 160 14.12 -10.65 17.89
N VAL A 161 14.46 -9.36 18.00
CA VAL A 161 15.83 -8.92 18.33
C VAL A 161 16.11 -9.25 19.80
N PRO A 162 17.17 -10.04 20.11
CA PRO A 162 17.55 -10.37 21.48
C PRO A 162 17.91 -9.13 22.29
N ASN A 163 17.49 -9.08 23.56
CA ASN A 163 17.81 -7.94 24.44
C ASN A 163 19.33 -7.77 24.65
N GLU A 164 20.08 -8.86 24.59
CA GLU A 164 21.54 -8.86 24.74
C GLU A 164 22.22 -7.97 23.69
N GLN A 165 21.65 -7.88 22.47
CA GLN A 165 22.17 -6.98 21.42
C GLN A 165 21.99 -5.51 21.78
N TYR A 166 20.85 -5.16 22.40
CA TYR A 166 20.61 -3.79 22.88
C TYR A 166 21.49 -3.45 24.07
N GLU A 167 21.70 -4.40 24.98
CA GLU A 167 22.60 -4.22 26.14
C GLU A 167 24.04 -4.05 25.72
N ALA A 168 24.53 -4.90 24.79
CA ALA A 168 25.87 -4.76 24.23
C ALA A 168 26.08 -3.42 23.54
N ALA A 169 25.14 -3.01 22.67
CA ALA A 169 25.18 -1.71 22.01
C ALA A 169 25.21 -0.53 23.00
N LYS A 170 24.50 -0.65 24.13
CA LYS A 170 24.49 0.36 25.18
C LYS A 170 25.84 0.43 25.92
N ILE A 171 26.48 -0.72 26.16
CA ILE A 171 27.84 -0.77 26.77
C ILE A 171 28.87 -0.16 25.84
N ASP A 172 28.76 -0.42 24.51
CA ASP A 172 29.61 0.14 23.46
C ASP A 172 29.36 1.64 23.20
N GLY A 173 28.40 2.27 23.90
CA GLY A 173 28.07 3.68 23.72
C GLY A 173 27.39 4.00 22.39
N ALA A 174 26.78 3.02 21.75
CA ALA A 174 26.10 3.21 20.48
C ALA A 174 24.91 4.19 20.61
N ASN A 175 24.85 5.17 19.71
CA ASN A 175 23.73 6.09 19.67
C ASN A 175 22.48 5.43 19.02
N TRP A 176 21.32 6.08 19.17
CA TRP A 176 20.05 5.58 18.63
C TRP A 176 20.11 5.25 17.12
N PHE A 177 20.75 6.10 16.33
CA PHE A 177 20.88 5.89 14.88
C PHE A 177 21.72 4.66 14.56
N HIS A 178 22.78 4.40 15.33
CA HIS A 178 23.62 3.21 15.17
C HIS A 178 22.84 1.92 15.50
N VAL A 179 22.09 1.92 16.60
CA VAL A 179 21.21 0.79 16.97
C VAL A 179 20.19 0.52 15.87
N MET A 180 19.51 1.57 15.39
CA MET A 180 18.52 1.45 14.33
C MET A 180 19.12 0.85 13.04
N THR A 181 20.26 1.37 12.58
CA THR A 181 20.81 0.99 11.27
C THR A 181 21.60 -0.32 11.30
N LYS A 182 22.22 -0.68 12.43
CA LYS A 182 23.10 -1.86 12.54
C LYS A 182 22.44 -3.07 13.21
N ILE A 183 21.41 -2.86 14.02
CA ILE A 183 20.73 -3.93 14.75
C ILE A 183 19.29 -4.10 14.23
N GLU A 184 18.48 -3.03 14.31
CA GLU A 184 17.05 -3.14 14.06
C GLU A 184 16.72 -3.36 12.58
N ILE A 185 17.19 -2.48 11.68
CA ILE A 185 16.89 -2.57 10.25
C ILE A 185 17.35 -3.90 9.65
N PRO A 186 18.59 -4.39 9.89
CA PRO A 186 19.00 -5.70 9.37
C PRO A 186 18.14 -6.85 9.91
N SER A 187 17.73 -6.81 11.18
CA SER A 187 16.93 -7.86 11.81
C SER A 187 15.50 -7.92 11.27
N ILE A 188 14.92 -6.79 10.89
CA ILE A 188 13.54 -6.74 10.36
C ILE A 188 13.48 -6.91 8.84
N LEU A 189 14.61 -7.00 8.13
CA LEU A 189 14.62 -7.01 6.66
C LEU A 189 13.75 -8.12 6.06
N SER A 190 13.75 -9.31 6.64
CA SER A 190 12.90 -10.42 6.20
C SER A 190 11.40 -10.08 6.34
N PHE A 191 11.03 -9.35 7.39
CA PHE A 191 9.66 -8.89 7.60
C PHE A 191 9.28 -7.78 6.63
N VAL A 192 10.20 -6.86 6.31
CA VAL A 192 10.02 -5.85 5.26
C VAL A 192 9.75 -6.52 3.92
N LEU A 193 10.60 -7.48 3.53
CA LEU A 193 10.44 -8.22 2.26
C LEU A 193 9.11 -8.97 2.20
N LEU A 194 8.71 -9.64 3.27
CA LEU A 194 7.41 -10.30 3.37
C LEU A 194 6.26 -9.28 3.20
N GLY A 195 6.33 -8.16 3.89
CA GLY A 195 5.35 -7.08 3.78
C GLY A 195 5.25 -6.52 2.37
N VAL A 196 6.38 -6.24 1.73
CA VAL A 196 6.44 -5.75 0.34
C VAL A 196 5.79 -6.73 -0.63
N VAL A 197 6.11 -8.03 -0.53
CA VAL A 197 5.53 -9.06 -1.42
C VAL A 197 4.01 -9.13 -1.26
N LEU A 198 3.51 -9.19 -0.02
CA LEU A 198 2.08 -9.23 0.25
C LEU A 198 1.37 -7.96 -0.26
N ARG A 199 1.96 -6.79 -0.04
CA ARG A 199 1.41 -5.52 -0.49
C ARG A 199 1.43 -5.36 -2.01
N LEU A 200 2.48 -5.84 -2.69
CA LEU A 200 2.52 -5.84 -4.15
C LEU A 200 1.38 -6.67 -4.74
N ILE A 201 1.10 -7.87 -4.18
CA ILE A 201 -0.02 -8.71 -4.62
C ILE A 201 -1.35 -7.95 -4.48
N GLU A 202 -1.58 -7.29 -3.33
CA GLU A 202 -2.81 -6.52 -3.10
C GLU A 202 -2.90 -5.29 -4.02
N CYS A 203 -1.81 -4.55 -4.22
CA CYS A 203 -1.81 -3.37 -5.10
C CYS A 203 -2.07 -3.74 -6.58
N ILE A 204 -1.50 -4.86 -7.07
CA ILE A 204 -1.77 -5.33 -8.45
C ILE A 204 -3.22 -5.78 -8.62
N ARG A 205 -3.84 -6.27 -7.55
CA ARG A 205 -5.24 -6.71 -7.56
C ARG A 205 -6.24 -5.55 -7.59
N LEU A 206 -5.85 -4.35 -7.14
CA LEU A 206 -6.71 -3.17 -7.09
C LEU A 206 -6.98 -2.55 -8.47
N PHE A 207 -6.12 -2.79 -9.43
CA PHE A 207 -6.16 -2.29 -10.80
C PHE A 207 -6.10 -3.45 -11.80
#